data_2d1899e70e07aadd87404ab5c0470b15
#
_entry.id   2d1899e70e07aadd87404ab5c0470b15
#
_cell.length_a   1.000
_cell.length_b   1.000
_cell.length_c   1.000
_cell.angle_alpha   90.00
_cell.angle_beta   90.00
_cell.angle_gamma   90.00
#
_symmetry.space_group_name_H-M   'P 1'
#
loop_
_entity.id
_entity.type
_entity.pdbx_description
1 polymer ?
#
loop_
_entity_poly.entity_id
_entity_poly.type
_entity_poly.pdbx_seq_one_letter_code
_entity_poly.pdbx_strand_id
1 'polypeptide(L)'
;MSAAARLRRRDEGAEIIVLERSKYVSFANCGLPYYVGGEIDDPAKLLLHTPQTLKAALNLDVRINSEVTEIDPGAHSVLVTDTETGEAYTLSYDNLILSPGALAARPPIDGLDSPRVHTLRTV
;
A
#
# COMPACT_ATOMS: atom_id res chain seq x y z
N MET A 1 -0.57 -8.13 0.50
CA MET A 1 -0.56 -8.97 -0.72
C MET A 1 -0.52 -10.48 -0.44
N SER A 2 0.32 -11.02 0.46
CA SER A 2 0.40 -12.49 0.73
C SER A 2 -0.93 -13.11 1.18
N ALA A 3 -1.68 -12.44 2.05
CA ALA A 3 -3.00 -12.88 2.48
C ALA A 3 -4.01 -12.92 1.33
N ALA A 4 -4.06 -11.86 0.51
CA ALA A 4 -4.95 -11.78 -0.65
C ALA A 4 -4.65 -12.89 -1.68
N ALA A 5 -3.37 -13.11 -2.00
CA ALA A 5 -2.97 -14.20 -2.89
C ALA A 5 -3.29 -15.60 -2.31
N ARG A 6 -3.16 -15.76 -0.99
CA ARG A 6 -3.52 -17.02 -0.32
C ARG A 6 -5.02 -17.26 -0.33
N LEU A 7 -5.82 -16.22 -0.06
CA LEU A 7 -7.28 -16.29 -0.09
C LEU A 7 -7.76 -16.68 -1.48
N ARG A 8 -7.28 -16.03 -2.54
CA ARG A 8 -7.65 -16.36 -3.92
C ARG A 8 -7.40 -17.83 -4.27
N ARG A 9 -6.27 -18.40 -3.80
CA ARG A 9 -5.99 -19.84 -4.04
C ARG A 9 -6.90 -20.79 -3.27
N ARG A 10 -7.57 -20.30 -2.22
CA ARG A 10 -8.51 -21.12 -1.44
C ARG A 10 -9.96 -20.92 -1.85
N ASP A 11 -10.26 -19.75 -2.38
CA ASP A 11 -11.59 -19.37 -2.83
C ASP A 11 -11.48 -18.50 -4.09
N GLU A 12 -11.75 -19.12 -5.22
CA GLU A 12 -11.72 -18.45 -6.52
C GLU A 12 -12.88 -17.48 -6.71
N GLY A 13 -14.00 -17.67 -6.00
CA GLY A 13 -15.20 -16.85 -6.07
C GLY A 13 -15.18 -15.63 -5.16
N ALA A 14 -14.27 -15.56 -4.17
CA ALA A 14 -14.24 -14.46 -3.23
C ALA A 14 -14.00 -13.11 -3.93
N GLU A 15 -14.75 -12.08 -3.53
CA GLU A 15 -14.42 -10.69 -3.86
C GLU A 15 -13.29 -10.23 -2.93
N ILE A 16 -12.17 -9.82 -3.49
CA ILE A 16 -11.00 -9.41 -2.72
C ILE A 16 -10.60 -8.01 -3.15
N ILE A 17 -10.78 -7.07 -2.24
CA ILE A 17 -10.42 -5.66 -2.42
C ILE A 17 -9.16 -5.38 -1.60
N VAL A 18 -8.18 -4.73 -2.21
CA VAL A 18 -6.94 -4.28 -1.57
C VAL A 18 -6.88 -2.76 -1.66
N LEU A 19 -6.85 -2.09 -0.51
CA LEU A 19 -6.75 -0.64 -0.42
C LEU A 19 -5.30 -0.27 -0.10
N GLU A 20 -4.71 0.58 -0.92
CA GLU A 20 -3.36 1.11 -0.75
C GLU A 20 -3.40 2.64 -0.83
N ARG A 21 -2.95 3.31 0.23
CA ARG A 21 -3.00 4.78 0.29
C ARG A 21 -2.02 5.48 -0.65
N SER A 22 -0.94 4.79 -1.04
CA SER A 22 0.02 5.32 -2.01
C SER A 22 -0.33 4.90 -3.44
N LYS A 23 0.38 5.46 -4.40
CA LYS A 23 0.23 5.10 -5.82
C LYS A 23 0.94 3.80 -6.21
N TYR A 24 1.72 3.20 -5.31
CA TYR A 24 2.50 2.00 -5.59
C TYR A 24 2.09 0.84 -4.69
N VAL A 25 1.38 -0.12 -5.23
CA VAL A 25 0.89 -1.29 -4.47
C VAL A 25 1.99 -2.29 -4.12
N SER A 26 3.06 -2.34 -4.89
CA SER A 26 4.15 -3.29 -4.69
C SER A 26 5.46 -2.78 -5.26
N PHE A 27 6.46 -2.66 -4.42
CA PHE A 27 7.80 -2.25 -4.82
C PHE A 27 8.87 -2.92 -3.96
N ALA A 28 10.11 -2.97 -4.48
CA ALA A 28 11.25 -3.56 -3.82
C ALA A 28 11.84 -2.59 -2.79
N ASN A 29 11.37 -2.65 -1.53
CA ASN A 29 11.90 -1.84 -0.42
C ASN A 29 13.42 -1.99 -0.27
N CYS A 30 13.94 -3.22 -0.42
CA CYS A 30 15.38 -3.49 -0.33
C CYS A 30 16.19 -2.88 -1.49
N GLY A 31 15.53 -2.50 -2.59
CA GLY A 31 16.16 -1.84 -3.74
C GLY A 31 16.37 -0.33 -3.54
N LEU A 32 15.65 0.30 -2.60
CA LEU A 32 15.72 1.74 -2.39
C LEU A 32 17.14 2.26 -2.10
N PRO A 33 17.95 1.63 -1.22
CA PRO A 33 19.34 2.06 -0.99
C PRO A 33 20.19 2.00 -2.26
N TYR A 34 20.00 0.99 -3.09
CA TYR A 34 20.73 0.81 -4.35
C TYR A 34 20.31 1.85 -5.40
N TYR A 35 19.05 2.25 -5.39
CA TYR A 35 18.60 3.36 -6.24
C TYR A 35 19.22 4.69 -5.81
N VAL A 36 19.22 4.97 -4.50
CA VAL A 36 19.87 6.18 -3.96
C VAL A 36 21.37 6.16 -4.19
N GLY A 37 22.00 4.99 -4.10
CA GLY A 37 23.44 4.80 -4.37
C GLY A 37 23.82 4.84 -5.85
N GLY A 38 22.84 4.89 -6.77
CA GLY A 38 23.06 4.96 -8.22
C GLY A 38 23.35 3.61 -8.89
N GLU A 39 23.24 2.50 -8.18
CA GLU A 39 23.38 1.15 -8.75
C GLU A 39 22.12 0.73 -9.55
N ILE A 40 20.96 1.20 -9.12
CA ILE A 40 19.72 1.13 -9.88
C ILE A 40 19.48 2.50 -10.50
N ASP A 41 19.53 2.58 -11.79
CA ASP A 41 19.47 3.81 -12.59
C ASP A 41 18.03 4.24 -12.95
N ASP A 42 17.06 3.32 -12.89
CA ASP A 42 15.67 3.55 -13.26
C ASP A 42 14.75 3.17 -12.09
N PRO A 43 13.96 4.12 -11.52
CA PRO A 43 13.02 3.84 -10.43
C PRO A 43 11.94 2.84 -10.83
N ALA A 44 11.62 2.69 -12.12
CA ALA A 44 10.65 1.71 -12.59
C ALA A 44 11.08 0.26 -12.29
N LYS A 45 12.39 0.00 -12.18
CA LYS A 45 12.93 -1.31 -11.79
C LYS A 45 12.61 -1.69 -10.34
N LEU A 46 12.20 -0.74 -9.52
CA LEU A 46 11.74 -1.00 -8.15
C LEU A 46 10.29 -1.49 -8.12
N LEU A 47 9.48 -1.22 -9.14
CA LEU A 47 8.06 -1.54 -9.17
C LEU A 47 7.87 -3.00 -9.59
N LEU A 48 7.25 -3.79 -8.71
CA LEU A 48 7.10 -5.24 -8.93
C LEU A 48 5.77 -5.59 -9.58
N HIS A 49 4.69 -4.99 -9.12
CA HIS A 49 3.34 -5.23 -9.61
C HIS A 49 2.54 -3.94 -9.70
N THR A 50 1.60 -3.91 -10.64
CA THR A 50 0.59 -2.87 -10.77
C THR A 50 -0.80 -3.43 -10.42
N PRO A 51 -1.81 -2.57 -10.17
CA PRO A 51 -3.21 -3.04 -10.02
C PRO A 51 -3.64 -3.93 -11.18
N GLN A 52 -3.26 -3.57 -12.41
CA GLN A 52 -3.63 -4.32 -13.62
C GLN A 52 -3.00 -5.72 -13.66
N THR A 53 -1.71 -5.84 -13.32
CA THR A 53 -1.04 -7.16 -13.28
C THR A 53 -1.61 -8.04 -12.17
N LEU A 54 -1.99 -7.46 -11.02
CA LEU A 54 -2.62 -8.18 -9.91
C LEU A 54 -4.06 -8.58 -10.23
N LYS A 55 -4.79 -7.76 -10.97
CA LYS A 55 -6.12 -8.11 -11.50
C LYS A 55 -6.03 -9.29 -12.46
N ALA A 56 -5.09 -9.22 -13.41
CA ALA A 56 -4.92 -10.28 -14.42
C ALA A 56 -4.47 -11.61 -13.82
N ALA A 57 -3.51 -11.58 -12.88
CA ALA A 57 -2.92 -12.80 -12.32
C ALA A 57 -3.74 -13.43 -11.18
N LEU A 58 -4.43 -12.61 -10.37
CA LEU A 58 -5.06 -13.05 -9.13
C LEU A 58 -6.51 -12.58 -8.99
N ASN A 59 -7.08 -11.92 -9.98
CA ASN A 59 -8.41 -11.31 -9.93
C ASN A 59 -8.66 -10.49 -8.66
N LEU A 60 -7.66 -9.66 -8.26
CA LEU A 60 -7.78 -8.74 -7.13
C LEU A 60 -8.28 -7.38 -7.61
N ASP A 61 -9.19 -6.76 -6.86
CA ASP A 61 -9.54 -5.35 -7.00
C ASP A 61 -8.57 -4.53 -6.15
N VAL A 62 -7.55 -3.97 -6.79
CA VAL A 62 -6.53 -3.17 -6.09
C VAL A 62 -6.77 -1.70 -6.37
N ARG A 63 -7.09 -0.95 -5.33
CA ARG A 63 -7.33 0.49 -5.36
C ARG A 63 -6.16 1.20 -4.72
N ILE A 64 -5.38 1.89 -5.52
CA ILE A 64 -4.30 2.79 -5.08
C ILE A 64 -4.88 4.16 -4.72
N ASN A 65 -4.08 5.00 -4.08
CA ASN A 65 -4.48 6.32 -3.58
C ASN A 65 -5.74 6.27 -2.69
N SER A 66 -5.96 5.14 -2.02
CA SER A 66 -7.17 4.83 -1.27
C SER A 66 -6.84 4.60 0.20
N GLU A 67 -6.95 5.64 1.00
CA GLU A 67 -6.66 5.59 2.43
C GLU A 67 -7.91 5.23 3.24
N VAL A 68 -7.81 4.19 4.07
CA VAL A 68 -8.84 3.90 5.07
C VAL A 68 -8.64 4.86 6.23
N THR A 69 -9.58 5.76 6.43
CA THR A 69 -9.53 6.79 7.48
C THR A 69 -10.35 6.43 8.71
N GLU A 70 -11.35 5.54 8.55
CA GLU A 70 -12.20 5.09 9.66
C GLU A 70 -12.61 3.63 9.46
N ILE A 71 -12.76 2.90 10.54
CA ILE A 71 -13.27 1.52 10.57
C ILE A 71 -14.45 1.49 11.52
N ASP A 72 -15.60 1.03 11.04
CA ASP A 72 -16.77 0.72 11.87
C ASP A 72 -16.96 -0.80 11.95
N PRO A 73 -16.49 -1.44 13.04
CA PRO A 73 -16.66 -2.88 13.21
C PRO A 73 -18.12 -3.29 13.44
N GLY A 74 -18.96 -2.38 13.95
CA GLY A 74 -20.38 -2.66 14.19
C GLY A 74 -21.20 -2.69 12.91
N ALA A 75 -20.89 -1.79 11.97
CA ALA A 75 -21.50 -1.75 10.66
C ALA A 75 -20.79 -2.62 9.61
N HIS A 76 -19.66 -3.27 9.95
CA HIS A 76 -18.80 -4.00 9.02
C HIS A 76 -18.42 -3.14 7.81
N SER A 77 -17.96 -1.92 8.06
CA SER A 77 -17.62 -0.97 7.01
C SER A 77 -16.35 -0.19 7.29
N VAL A 78 -15.76 0.33 6.22
CA VAL A 78 -14.63 1.27 6.28
C VAL A 78 -14.95 2.52 5.49
N LEU A 79 -14.49 3.68 5.97
CA LEU A 79 -14.47 4.92 5.21
C LEU A 79 -13.16 4.99 4.45
N VAL A 80 -13.25 5.13 3.15
CA VAL A 80 -12.11 5.22 2.23
C VAL A 80 -12.07 6.61 1.64
N THR A 81 -10.92 7.26 1.71
CA THR A 81 -10.69 8.58 1.11
C THR A 81 -9.65 8.44 0.00
N ASP A 82 -9.99 8.95 -1.17
CA ASP A 82 -9.04 9.11 -2.26
C ASP A 82 -8.03 10.22 -1.90
N THR A 83 -6.76 9.89 -1.89
CA THR A 83 -5.70 10.80 -1.45
C THR A 83 -5.34 11.88 -2.48
N GLU A 84 -5.80 11.73 -3.73
CA GLU A 84 -5.57 12.73 -4.79
C GLU A 84 -6.75 13.70 -4.91
N THR A 85 -7.99 13.19 -4.84
CA THR A 85 -9.19 14.02 -5.02
C THR A 85 -9.80 14.50 -3.72
N GLY A 86 -9.56 13.78 -2.62
CA GLY A 86 -10.21 14.02 -1.32
C GLY A 86 -11.64 13.47 -1.25
N GLU A 87 -12.13 12.80 -2.30
CA GLU A 87 -13.45 12.17 -2.28
C GLU A 87 -13.46 10.97 -1.34
N ALA A 88 -14.56 10.81 -0.61
CA ALA A 88 -14.71 9.71 0.34
C ALA A 88 -15.92 8.84 0.00
N TYR A 89 -15.79 7.55 0.26
CA TYR A 89 -16.87 6.57 0.11
C TYR A 89 -16.79 5.49 1.18
N THR A 90 -17.93 4.88 1.49
CA THR A 90 -18.01 3.77 2.43
C THR A 90 -17.95 2.44 1.67
N LEU A 91 -17.16 1.51 2.18
CA LEU A 91 -17.04 0.15 1.68
C LEU A 91 -17.39 -0.85 2.77
N SER A 92 -18.34 -1.74 2.51
CA SER A 92 -18.69 -2.84 3.42
C SER A 92 -17.75 -4.04 3.23
N TYR A 93 -17.62 -4.86 4.28
CA TYR A 93 -16.82 -6.08 4.26
C TYR A 93 -17.45 -7.19 5.10
N ASP A 94 -17.25 -8.44 4.71
CA ASP A 94 -17.51 -9.61 5.53
C ASP A 94 -16.33 -9.89 6.47
N ASN A 95 -15.11 -9.76 5.96
CA ASN A 95 -13.87 -9.94 6.71
C ASN A 95 -12.87 -8.84 6.36
N LEU A 96 -12.22 -8.26 7.35
CA LEU A 96 -11.22 -7.22 7.20
C LEU A 96 -9.86 -7.71 7.67
N ILE A 97 -8.83 -7.53 6.84
CA ILE A 97 -7.43 -7.79 7.20
C ILE A 97 -6.69 -6.46 7.26
N LEU A 98 -6.16 -6.13 8.42
CA LEU A 98 -5.38 -4.92 8.62
C LEU A 98 -3.90 -5.19 8.37
N SER A 99 -3.31 -4.45 7.43
CA SER A 99 -1.87 -4.48 7.12
C SER A 99 -1.35 -3.05 6.91
N PRO A 100 -1.41 -2.16 7.93
CA PRO A 100 -1.17 -0.73 7.77
C PRO A 100 0.28 -0.39 7.48
N GLY A 101 1.19 -1.35 7.54
CA GLY A 101 2.61 -1.13 7.35
C GLY A 101 3.28 -0.49 8.56
N ALA A 102 4.33 0.31 8.31
CA ALA A 102 5.10 0.99 9.34
C ALA A 102 5.55 2.37 8.86
N LEU A 103 5.77 3.26 9.79
CA LEU A 103 6.45 4.54 9.55
C LEU A 103 7.92 4.43 9.97
N ALA A 104 8.78 5.22 9.34
CA ALA A 104 10.16 5.36 9.77
C ALA A 104 10.20 5.99 11.17
N ALA A 105 10.82 5.32 12.13
CA ALA A 105 11.03 5.89 13.46
C ALA A 105 12.01 7.07 13.37
N ARG A 106 11.68 8.17 14.04
CA ARG A 106 12.55 9.34 14.18
C ARG A 106 12.96 9.46 15.67
N PRO A 107 14.09 8.91 16.07
CA PRO A 107 14.58 9.03 17.44
C PRO A 107 14.93 10.51 17.75
N PRO A 108 14.95 10.92 19.03
CA PRO A 108 15.32 12.29 19.43
C PRO A 108 16.85 12.47 19.32
N ILE A 109 17.32 12.70 18.10
CA ILE A 109 18.73 12.97 17.79
C ILE A 109 18.80 14.40 17.25
N ASP A 110 19.73 15.19 17.76
CA ASP A 110 19.94 16.56 17.31
C ASP A 110 20.22 16.63 15.81
N GLY A 111 19.56 17.52 15.12
CA GLY A 111 19.70 17.73 13.68
C GLY A 111 18.81 16.85 12.79
N LEU A 112 18.00 15.93 13.34
CA LEU A 112 17.05 15.14 12.55
C LEU A 112 15.95 15.97 11.85
N ASP A 113 15.68 17.17 12.33
CA ASP A 113 14.74 18.12 11.71
C ASP A 113 15.34 18.92 10.56
N SER A 114 16.61 18.69 10.25
CA SER A 114 17.26 19.30 9.09
C SER A 114 16.56 18.92 7.79
N PRO A 115 16.33 19.84 6.85
CA PRO A 115 15.76 19.55 5.54
C PRO A 115 16.65 18.63 4.68
N ARG A 116 17.88 18.33 5.12
CA ARG A 116 18.79 17.38 4.47
C ARG A 116 18.64 15.95 4.98
N VAL A 117 17.82 15.73 6.02
CA VAL A 117 17.57 14.40 6.57
C VAL A 117 16.29 13.84 5.98
N HIS A 118 16.41 12.77 5.26
CA HIS A 118 15.32 12.06 4.59
C HIS A 118 15.14 10.66 5.17
N THR A 119 13.91 10.16 5.13
CA THR A 119 13.61 8.77 5.45
C THR A 119 13.49 7.96 4.16
N LEU A 120 14.12 6.80 4.13
CA LEU A 120 14.06 5.89 2.99
C LEU A 120 13.01 4.81 3.24
N ARG A 121 11.76 5.08 2.86
CA ARG A 121 10.61 4.20 3.15
C ARG A 121 9.73 3.90 1.95
N THR A 122 9.54 4.85 1.08
CA THR A 122 8.64 4.77 -0.08
C THR A 122 9.37 5.22 -1.36
N VAL A 123 8.85 4.80 -2.49
CA VAL A 123 9.30 5.25 -3.82
C VAL A 123 8.81 6.66 -4.07
#